data_9cc11fcf25176c5d35a460384b39cf97
#
_entry.id   9cc11fcf25176c5d35a460384b39cf97
#
_cell.length_a   1.000
_cell.length_b   1.000
_cell.length_c   1.000
_cell.angle_alpha   90.00
_cell.angle_beta   90.00
_cell.angle_gamma   90.00
#
_symmetry.space_group_name_H-M   'P 1'
#
loop_
_entity.id
_entity.type
_entity.pdbx_description
1 polymer ?
#
loop_
_entity_poly.entity_id
_entity_poly.type
_entity_poly.pdbx_seq_one_letter_code
_entity_poly.pdbx_strand_id
1 'polypeptide(L)'
;MEKNIAEGMATAKSNPRVLIFAPCGYAALGLARLCESELESQVIGTPQTLPHFLETMIESKPDMVICGIDPRANVLPQLLNMPYYPSCRYVLLTDAESVALSRALQTAGFYAVIDKSMPLRKLTGVLRQALVNPSSGNIRRNARFYLPEERYILGALLNGERLALIARNMGIPYRSVSRYKHTALRRAGLKSINQILSA
;
A
#
# COMPACT_ATOMS: atom_id res chain seq x y z
N MET A 1 -26.14 46.75 -20.70
CA MET A 1 -25.18 45.82 -21.40
C MET A 1 -23.98 45.67 -20.49
N GLU A 2 -24.05 44.79 -19.52
CA GLU A 2 -22.93 44.47 -18.62
C GLU A 2 -22.53 43.04 -18.88
N LYS A 3 -21.32 42.87 -19.40
CA LYS A 3 -20.73 41.56 -19.66
C LYS A 3 -20.20 40.99 -18.34
N ASN A 4 -20.85 39.94 -17.86
CA ASN A 4 -20.36 39.09 -16.80
C ASN A 4 -19.09 38.37 -17.32
N ILE A 5 -17.95 38.79 -16.82
CA ILE A 5 -16.69 38.07 -16.90
C ILE A 5 -16.64 37.16 -15.68
N ALA A 6 -17.14 35.93 -15.83
CA ALA A 6 -16.87 34.88 -14.90
C ALA A 6 -15.45 34.35 -15.15
N GLU A 7 -14.47 34.96 -14.48
CA GLU A 7 -13.13 34.39 -14.39
C GLU A 7 -13.21 33.08 -13.64
N GLY A 8 -13.02 31.99 -14.37
CA GLY A 8 -12.81 30.68 -13.80
C GLY A 8 -11.56 30.70 -12.92
N MET A 9 -11.74 30.73 -11.61
CA MET A 9 -10.67 30.44 -10.67
C MET A 9 -10.19 29.02 -10.93
N ALA A 10 -9.09 28.91 -11.68
CA ALA A 10 -8.29 27.71 -11.73
C ALA A 10 -7.83 27.42 -10.30
N THR A 11 -8.42 26.42 -9.67
CA THR A 11 -7.96 25.90 -8.38
C THR A 11 -6.48 25.54 -8.55
N ALA A 12 -5.61 26.28 -7.89
CA ALA A 12 -4.18 26.01 -7.84
C ALA A 12 -4.02 24.54 -7.40
N LYS A 13 -3.53 23.68 -8.29
CA LYS A 13 -3.27 22.29 -8.01
C LYS A 13 -2.17 22.25 -6.94
N SER A 14 -2.55 22.04 -5.69
CA SER A 14 -1.57 21.81 -4.63
C SER A 14 -0.69 20.62 -5.00
N ASN A 15 0.62 20.78 -4.82
CA ASN A 15 1.56 19.69 -5.08
C ASN A 15 1.15 18.43 -4.31
N PRO A 16 1.17 17.24 -4.95
CA PRO A 16 0.82 16.00 -4.28
C PRO A 16 1.66 15.77 -3.03
N ARG A 17 1.03 15.33 -1.96
CA ARG A 17 1.66 15.11 -0.65
C ARG A 17 2.13 13.65 -0.54
N VAL A 18 3.43 13.45 -0.38
CA VAL A 18 4.06 12.12 -0.34
C VAL A 18 4.65 11.85 1.03
N LEU A 19 4.29 10.71 1.62
CA LEU A 19 4.88 10.18 2.84
C LEU A 19 5.79 8.99 2.48
N ILE A 20 7.03 8.99 2.98
CA ILE A 20 8.00 7.94 2.69
C ILE A 20 8.32 7.18 3.98
N PHE A 21 8.07 5.88 3.99
CA PHE A 21 8.46 4.98 5.07
C PHE A 21 9.64 4.12 4.62
N ALA A 22 10.84 4.46 5.08
CA ALA A 22 12.04 3.68 4.79
C ALA A 22 12.96 3.68 6.02
N PRO A 23 13.21 2.51 6.65
CA PRO A 23 14.13 2.40 7.79
C PRO A 23 15.58 2.80 7.43
N CYS A 24 15.97 2.67 6.17
CA CYS A 24 17.27 3.13 5.68
C CYS A 24 17.22 4.62 5.33
N GLY A 25 17.94 5.46 6.09
CA GLY A 25 17.97 6.91 5.89
C GLY A 25 18.46 7.34 4.50
N TYR A 26 19.42 6.63 3.90
CA TYR A 26 19.86 6.91 2.53
C TYR A 26 18.78 6.63 1.50
N ALA A 27 18.04 5.53 1.67
CA ALA A 27 16.91 5.23 0.79
C ALA A 27 15.79 6.26 0.94
N ALA A 28 15.47 6.67 2.17
CA ALA A 28 14.51 7.73 2.45
C ALA A 28 14.91 9.05 1.78
N LEU A 29 16.16 9.47 1.91
CA LEU A 29 16.70 10.68 1.30
C LEU A 29 16.66 10.62 -0.23
N GLY A 30 17.09 9.50 -0.82
CA GLY A 30 17.05 9.31 -2.28
C GLY A 30 15.63 9.38 -2.84
N LEU A 31 14.67 8.73 -2.17
CA LEU A 31 13.26 8.79 -2.56
C LEU A 31 12.65 10.19 -2.39
N ALA A 32 13.01 10.90 -1.30
CA ALA A 32 12.55 12.26 -1.09
C ALA A 32 13.02 13.19 -2.22
N ARG A 33 14.32 13.15 -2.56
CA ARG A 33 14.88 13.91 -3.68
C ARG A 33 14.18 13.59 -5.00
N LEU A 34 13.94 12.30 -5.27
CA LEU A 34 13.22 11.88 -6.47
C LEU A 34 11.80 12.47 -6.52
N CYS A 35 11.08 12.43 -5.41
CA CYS A 35 9.73 12.97 -5.33
C CYS A 35 9.68 14.48 -5.53
N GLU A 36 10.61 15.21 -4.94
CA GLU A 36 10.69 16.67 -5.05
C GLU A 36 11.13 17.12 -6.44
N SER A 37 12.20 16.50 -7.00
CA SER A 37 12.79 16.95 -8.26
C SER A 37 12.06 16.46 -9.50
N GLU A 38 11.59 15.22 -9.51
CA GLU A 38 11.04 14.57 -10.70
C GLU A 38 9.50 14.49 -10.70
N LEU A 39 8.87 14.52 -9.53
CA LEU A 39 7.41 14.38 -9.41
C LEU A 39 6.72 15.68 -9.00
N GLU A 40 7.49 16.75 -8.75
CA GLU A 40 6.97 18.05 -8.29
C GLU A 40 6.03 17.89 -7.08
N SER A 41 6.35 16.95 -6.19
CA SER A 41 5.53 16.60 -5.05
C SER A 41 6.14 17.09 -3.74
N GLN A 42 5.31 17.34 -2.74
CA GLN A 42 5.73 17.72 -1.41
C GLN A 42 5.97 16.48 -0.55
N VAL A 43 7.20 16.24 -0.13
CA VAL A 43 7.50 15.21 0.87
C VAL A 43 7.14 15.74 2.26
N ILE A 44 6.16 15.11 2.89
CA ILE A 44 5.59 15.56 4.18
C ILE A 44 6.22 14.85 5.38
N GLY A 45 7.04 13.85 5.16
CA GLY A 45 7.79 13.16 6.21
C GLY A 45 8.51 11.92 5.70
N THR A 46 9.54 11.53 6.48
CA THR A 46 10.33 10.32 6.22
C THR A 46 10.54 9.51 7.52
N PRO A 47 9.43 9.07 8.18
CA PRO A 47 9.53 8.29 9.40
C PRO A 47 10.31 6.99 9.16
N GLN A 48 11.13 6.60 10.14
CA GLN A 48 11.96 5.40 10.09
C GLN A 48 11.41 4.25 10.93
N THR A 49 10.44 4.53 11.76
CA THR A 49 9.76 3.53 12.61
C THR A 49 8.29 3.40 12.23
N LEU A 50 7.76 2.19 12.34
CA LEU A 50 6.37 1.93 11.99
C LEU A 50 5.36 2.72 12.85
N PRO A 51 5.51 2.85 14.18
CA PRO A 51 4.59 3.66 14.98
C PRO A 51 4.52 5.11 14.52
N HIS A 52 5.66 5.77 14.37
CA HIS A 52 5.74 7.16 13.91
C HIS A 52 5.19 7.33 12.47
N PHE A 53 5.41 6.33 11.61
CA PHE A 53 4.82 6.32 10.27
C PHE A 53 3.28 6.30 10.31
N LEU A 54 2.69 5.44 11.16
CA LEU A 54 1.23 5.32 11.27
C LEU A 54 0.60 6.61 11.83
N GLU A 55 1.23 7.23 12.84
CA GLU A 55 0.81 8.51 13.39
C GLU A 55 0.85 9.59 12.31
N THR A 56 1.99 9.76 11.63
CA THR A 56 2.14 10.74 10.55
C THR A 56 1.13 10.53 9.43
N MET A 57 0.87 9.29 9.06
CA MET A 57 -0.09 8.96 8.00
C MET A 57 -1.53 9.38 8.36
N ILE A 58 -1.94 9.17 9.61
CA ILE A 58 -3.26 9.54 10.10
C ILE A 58 -3.43 11.06 10.13
N GLU A 59 -2.44 11.77 10.64
CA GLU A 59 -2.46 13.22 10.80
C GLU A 59 -2.36 13.96 9.47
N SER A 60 -1.44 13.50 8.61
CA SER A 60 -1.09 14.23 7.40
C SER A 60 -1.97 13.91 6.19
N LYS A 61 -2.65 12.77 6.15
CA LYS A 61 -3.49 12.29 5.04
C LYS A 61 -2.81 12.45 3.68
N PRO A 62 -1.71 11.71 3.41
CA PRO A 62 -0.95 11.82 2.18
C PRO A 62 -1.75 11.34 0.96
N ASP A 63 -1.42 11.87 -0.22
CA ASP A 63 -1.93 11.39 -1.51
C ASP A 63 -1.23 10.09 -1.93
N MET A 64 0.04 9.94 -1.55
CA MET A 64 0.82 8.74 -1.82
C MET A 64 1.72 8.38 -0.63
N VAL A 65 1.83 7.08 -0.40
CA VAL A 65 2.80 6.47 0.54
C VAL A 65 3.76 5.60 -0.25
N ILE A 66 5.05 5.81 -0.03
CA ILE A 66 6.11 4.95 -0.57
C ILE A 66 6.75 4.20 0.60
N CYS A 67 6.63 2.87 0.61
CA CYS A 67 7.25 2.00 1.61
C CYS A 67 8.52 1.36 1.02
N GLY A 68 9.69 1.74 1.53
CA GLY A 68 10.98 1.17 1.12
C GLY A 68 11.48 0.13 2.12
N ILE A 69 10.78 -0.98 2.28
CA ILE A 69 11.02 -1.99 3.33
C ILE A 69 11.12 -3.40 2.75
N ASP A 70 11.77 -4.29 3.50
CA ASP A 70 11.72 -5.72 3.26
C ASP A 70 10.49 -6.32 3.98
N PRO A 71 9.50 -6.86 3.27
CA PRO A 71 8.32 -7.44 3.87
C PRO A 71 8.61 -8.67 4.74
N ARG A 72 9.80 -9.30 4.60
CA ARG A 72 10.25 -10.41 5.44
C ARG A 72 10.59 -9.98 6.87
N ALA A 73 10.77 -8.69 7.13
CA ALA A 73 11.07 -8.14 8.45
C ALA A 73 9.84 -8.06 9.38
N ASN A 74 8.96 -9.05 9.39
CA ASN A 74 7.74 -9.14 10.21
C ASN A 74 6.74 -7.97 10.05
N VAL A 75 6.86 -7.20 8.98
CA VAL A 75 5.97 -6.06 8.69
C VAL A 75 4.84 -6.41 7.71
N LEU A 76 4.86 -7.59 7.12
CA LEU A 76 3.88 -8.00 6.12
C LEU A 76 2.42 -7.96 6.62
N PRO A 77 2.10 -8.40 7.86
CA PRO A 77 0.76 -8.25 8.41
C PRO A 77 0.30 -6.80 8.49
N GLN A 78 1.20 -5.89 8.84
CA GLN A 78 0.93 -4.45 8.91
C GLN A 78 0.73 -3.86 7.50
N LEU A 79 1.54 -4.27 6.52
CA LEU A 79 1.38 -3.86 5.12
C LEU A 79 0.02 -4.27 4.55
N LEU A 80 -0.47 -5.47 4.86
CA LEU A 80 -1.78 -5.92 4.42
C LEU A 80 -2.94 -5.05 4.94
N ASN A 81 -2.73 -4.39 6.08
CA ASN A 81 -3.72 -3.52 6.71
C ASN A 81 -3.58 -2.04 6.34
N MET A 82 -2.43 -1.61 5.79
CA MET A 82 -2.19 -0.21 5.40
C MET A 82 -3.25 0.39 4.46
N PRO A 83 -3.70 -0.29 3.41
CA PRO A 83 -4.65 0.29 2.46
C PRO A 83 -6.08 0.48 2.98
N TYR A 84 -6.25 0.71 4.25
CA TYR A 84 -7.55 1.08 4.80
C TYR A 84 -7.97 2.53 4.47
N TYR A 85 -7.04 3.32 3.90
CA TYR A 85 -7.31 4.71 3.49
C TYR A 85 -7.49 4.78 1.97
N PRO A 86 -8.73 4.77 1.46
CA PRO A 86 -9.01 4.64 0.02
C PRO A 86 -8.56 5.84 -0.83
N SER A 87 -8.25 6.98 -0.19
CA SER A 87 -7.77 8.19 -0.88
C SER A 87 -6.26 8.18 -1.14
N CYS A 88 -5.50 7.31 -0.49
CA CYS A 88 -4.04 7.24 -0.58
C CYS A 88 -3.58 6.16 -1.55
N ARG A 89 -2.47 6.40 -2.28
CA ARG A 89 -1.81 5.42 -3.12
C ARG A 89 -0.62 4.81 -2.38
N TYR A 90 -0.58 3.49 -2.31
CA TYR A 90 0.49 2.76 -1.64
C TYR A 90 1.41 2.11 -2.67
N VAL A 91 2.70 2.40 -2.58
CA VAL A 91 3.73 1.78 -3.41
C VAL A 91 4.74 1.12 -2.48
N LEU A 92 5.05 -0.15 -2.72
CA LEU A 92 6.11 -0.87 -2.02
C LEU A 92 7.34 -0.97 -2.91
N LEU A 93 8.50 -0.58 -2.37
CA LEU A 93 9.82 -0.87 -2.92
C LEU A 93 10.47 -1.95 -2.05
N THR A 94 10.85 -3.07 -2.64
CA THR A 94 11.38 -4.24 -1.93
C THR A 94 12.48 -4.94 -2.72
N ASP A 95 13.40 -5.60 -2.03
CA ASP A 95 14.39 -6.50 -2.64
C ASP A 95 13.85 -7.93 -2.80
N ALA A 96 12.68 -8.20 -2.26
CA ALA A 96 12.03 -9.52 -2.25
C ALA A 96 10.75 -9.53 -3.09
N GLU A 97 10.81 -8.97 -4.31
CA GLU A 97 9.67 -9.03 -5.20
C GLU A 97 9.39 -10.48 -5.63
N SER A 98 8.16 -10.90 -5.41
CA SER A 98 7.64 -12.13 -5.99
C SER A 98 6.25 -11.89 -6.55
N VAL A 99 5.86 -12.69 -7.54
CA VAL A 99 4.52 -12.62 -8.13
C VAL A 99 3.44 -12.86 -7.06
N ALA A 100 3.69 -13.74 -6.09
CA ALA A 100 2.76 -14.05 -5.02
C ALA A 100 2.60 -12.86 -4.06
N LEU A 101 3.72 -12.25 -3.63
CA LEU A 101 3.72 -11.07 -2.78
C LEU A 101 3.03 -9.90 -3.47
N SER A 102 3.39 -9.62 -4.73
CA SER A 102 2.78 -8.56 -5.52
C SER A 102 1.27 -8.71 -5.63
N ARG A 103 0.78 -9.92 -5.93
CA ARG A 103 -0.66 -10.21 -5.98
C ARG A 103 -1.35 -10.05 -4.64
N ALA A 104 -0.73 -10.53 -3.55
CA ALA A 104 -1.29 -10.39 -2.20
C ALA A 104 -1.45 -8.92 -1.83
N LEU A 105 -0.41 -8.10 -2.03
CA LEU A 105 -0.42 -6.69 -1.67
C LEU A 105 -1.31 -5.85 -2.60
N GLN A 106 -1.35 -6.14 -3.91
CA GLN A 106 -2.29 -5.50 -4.81
C GLN A 106 -3.75 -5.82 -4.45
N THR A 107 -4.02 -7.06 -4.00
CA THR A 107 -5.34 -7.44 -3.47
C THR A 107 -5.62 -6.75 -2.14
N ALA A 108 -4.59 -6.41 -1.37
CA ALA A 108 -4.70 -5.57 -0.19
C ALA A 108 -4.89 -4.08 -0.52
N GLY A 109 -4.69 -3.64 -1.76
CA GLY A 109 -4.91 -2.27 -2.22
C GLY A 109 -3.65 -1.49 -2.56
N PHE A 110 -2.48 -2.11 -2.57
CA PHE A 110 -1.27 -1.47 -3.09
C PHE A 110 -1.43 -1.20 -4.59
N TYR A 111 -1.02 -0.01 -4.99
CA TYR A 111 -0.99 0.38 -6.40
C TYR A 111 0.09 -0.41 -7.16
N ALA A 112 1.29 -0.50 -6.58
CA ALA A 112 2.40 -1.23 -7.15
C ALA A 112 3.30 -1.83 -6.06
N VAL A 113 3.90 -2.98 -6.39
CA VAL A 113 5.05 -3.57 -5.70
C VAL A 113 6.19 -3.59 -6.70
N ILE A 114 7.32 -3.03 -6.35
CA ILE A 114 8.42 -2.72 -7.27
C ILE A 114 9.72 -3.23 -6.66
N ASP A 115 10.51 -3.92 -7.47
CA ASP A 115 11.89 -4.28 -7.12
C ASP A 115 12.77 -3.03 -7.01
N LYS A 116 13.57 -2.92 -5.95
CA LYS A 116 14.50 -1.79 -5.75
C LYS A 116 15.59 -1.71 -6.82
N SER A 117 15.87 -2.80 -7.52
CA SER A 117 16.81 -2.83 -8.65
C SER A 117 16.23 -2.20 -9.93
N MET A 118 14.95 -1.84 -9.93
CA MET A 118 14.30 -1.20 -11.08
C MET A 118 15.03 0.09 -11.48
N PRO A 119 15.32 0.30 -12.77
CA PRO A 119 15.94 1.54 -13.24
C PRO A 119 15.13 2.77 -12.84
N LEU A 120 15.83 3.81 -12.35
CA LEU A 120 15.23 5.03 -11.80
C LEU A 120 14.18 5.66 -12.73
N ARG A 121 14.45 5.68 -14.04
CA ARG A 121 13.52 6.21 -15.05
C ARG A 121 12.18 5.47 -15.09
N LYS A 122 12.21 4.14 -14.90
CA LYS A 122 10.98 3.34 -14.82
C LYS A 122 10.25 3.58 -13.51
N LEU A 123 10.99 3.63 -12.40
CA LEU A 123 10.46 3.94 -11.08
C LEU A 123 9.72 5.29 -11.09
N THR A 124 10.38 6.35 -11.58
CA THR A 124 9.76 7.67 -11.74
C THR A 124 8.46 7.61 -12.55
N GLY A 125 8.45 6.84 -13.64
CA GLY A 125 7.25 6.64 -14.46
C GLY A 125 6.09 6.02 -13.69
N VAL A 126 6.34 4.97 -12.91
CA VAL A 126 5.32 4.30 -12.09
C VAL A 126 4.79 5.24 -11.00
N LEU A 127 5.68 5.96 -10.29
CA LEU A 127 5.28 6.89 -9.25
C LEU A 127 4.47 8.06 -9.82
N ARG A 128 4.86 8.61 -10.97
CA ARG A 128 4.10 9.66 -11.66
C ARG A 128 2.71 9.18 -12.05
N GLN A 129 2.58 7.97 -12.60
CA GLN A 129 1.28 7.37 -12.90
C GLN A 129 0.41 7.20 -11.66
N ALA A 130 1.00 6.81 -10.52
CA ALA A 130 0.29 6.69 -9.25
C ALA A 130 -0.31 8.02 -8.78
N LEU A 131 0.38 9.14 -9.01
CA LEU A 131 -0.07 10.49 -8.64
C LEU A 131 -1.10 11.08 -9.61
N VAL A 132 -0.87 10.93 -10.94
CA VAL A 132 -1.71 11.57 -11.97
C VAL A 132 -3.07 10.89 -12.11
N ASN A 133 -3.16 9.59 -11.85
CA ASN A 133 -4.39 8.82 -12.03
C ASN A 133 -5.00 8.39 -10.68
N PRO A 134 -5.57 9.31 -9.89
CA PRO A 134 -6.22 8.96 -8.64
C PRO A 134 -7.41 8.00 -8.84
N SER A 135 -7.99 7.98 -10.06
CA SER A 135 -9.13 7.10 -10.42
C SER A 135 -8.77 5.96 -11.37
N SER A 136 -7.60 5.98 -11.98
CA SER A 136 -7.19 5.03 -13.06
C SER A 136 -6.50 3.77 -12.57
N GLY A 137 -6.10 3.70 -11.32
CA GLY A 137 -6.02 2.36 -10.75
C GLY A 137 -7.42 1.81 -10.91
N ASN A 138 -7.61 0.85 -11.81
CA ASN A 138 -8.83 0.07 -11.96
C ASN A 138 -9.12 -0.64 -10.62
N ILE A 139 -9.35 0.14 -9.60
CA ILE A 139 -10.05 -0.23 -8.40
C ILE A 139 -11.50 -0.35 -8.87
N ARG A 140 -11.74 -1.35 -9.72
CA ARG A 140 -13.07 -1.92 -9.85
C ARG A 140 -13.45 -2.31 -8.45
N ARG A 141 -14.23 -1.43 -7.82
CA ARG A 141 -14.68 -1.46 -6.42
C ARG A 141 -15.32 -2.77 -5.97
N ASN A 142 -15.38 -3.82 -6.78
CA ASN A 142 -16.41 -4.83 -6.58
C ASN A 142 -15.93 -6.26 -6.50
N ALA A 143 -14.79 -6.73 -6.32
CA ALA A 143 -14.61 -8.16 -6.01
C ALA A 143 -13.16 -8.60 -5.74
N ARG A 144 -12.19 -7.70 -5.86
CA ARG A 144 -10.77 -8.08 -5.82
C ARG A 144 -10.04 -7.72 -4.54
N PHE A 145 -10.61 -6.87 -3.66
CA PHE A 145 -9.96 -6.52 -2.40
C PHE A 145 -10.34 -7.49 -1.29
N TYR A 146 -9.39 -7.69 -0.38
CA TYR A 146 -9.65 -8.42 0.84
C TYR A 146 -10.74 -7.73 1.67
N LEU A 147 -11.65 -8.51 2.22
CA LEU A 147 -12.57 -8.06 3.25
C LEU A 147 -11.80 -7.82 4.57
N PRO A 148 -12.32 -7.03 5.50
CA PRO A 148 -11.69 -6.80 6.81
C PRO A 148 -11.35 -8.11 7.53
N GLU A 149 -12.25 -9.08 7.54
CA GLU A 149 -12.07 -10.39 8.16
C GLU A 149 -10.95 -11.19 7.44
N GLU A 150 -10.91 -11.11 6.12
CA GLU A 150 -9.88 -11.77 5.31
C GLU A 150 -8.49 -11.18 5.61
N ARG A 151 -8.36 -9.84 5.77
CA ARG A 151 -7.12 -9.16 6.14
C ARG A 151 -6.64 -9.59 7.53
N TYR A 152 -7.55 -9.57 8.51
CA TYR A 152 -7.24 -9.99 9.87
C TYR A 152 -6.72 -11.42 9.89
N ILE A 153 -7.44 -12.35 9.24
CA ILE A 153 -7.07 -13.77 9.20
C ILE A 153 -5.71 -13.97 8.49
N LEU A 154 -5.48 -13.31 7.35
CA LEU A 154 -4.20 -13.40 6.66
C LEU A 154 -3.07 -12.82 7.50
N GLY A 155 -3.28 -11.68 8.14
CA GLY A 155 -2.30 -11.06 9.03
C GLY A 155 -1.93 -11.94 10.21
N ALA A 156 -2.94 -12.52 10.88
CA ALA A 156 -2.73 -13.45 12.00
C ALA A 156 -1.98 -14.73 11.57
N LEU A 157 -2.32 -15.28 10.41
CA LEU A 157 -1.61 -16.45 9.86
C LEU A 157 -0.16 -16.13 9.50
N LEU A 158 0.12 -14.95 8.97
CA LEU A 158 1.48 -14.49 8.66
C LEU A 158 2.30 -14.24 9.93
N ASN A 159 1.65 -13.92 11.04
CA ASN A 159 2.26 -13.89 12.38
C ASN A 159 2.44 -15.28 13.00
N GLY A 160 2.09 -16.36 12.30
CA GLY A 160 2.23 -17.73 12.78
C GLY A 160 1.09 -18.22 13.68
N GLU A 161 -0.02 -17.48 13.79
CA GLU A 161 -1.16 -17.92 14.58
C GLU A 161 -1.87 -19.12 13.93
N ARG A 162 -2.36 -20.03 14.77
CA ARG A 162 -3.14 -21.17 14.31
C ARG A 162 -4.59 -20.79 14.06
N LEU A 163 -5.21 -21.39 13.04
CA LEU A 163 -6.62 -21.15 12.68
C LEU A 163 -7.60 -21.30 13.85
N ALA A 164 -7.34 -22.24 14.75
CA ALA A 164 -8.18 -22.44 15.95
C ALA A 164 -8.13 -21.25 16.91
N LEU A 165 -6.94 -20.64 17.09
CA LEU A 165 -6.77 -19.44 17.91
C LEU A 165 -7.46 -18.25 17.27
N ILE A 166 -7.27 -18.06 15.97
CA ILE A 166 -7.93 -17.00 15.19
C ILE A 166 -9.46 -17.11 15.32
N ALA A 167 -10.01 -18.33 15.19
CA ALA A 167 -11.44 -18.59 15.35
C ALA A 167 -11.95 -18.18 16.74
N ARG A 168 -11.19 -18.52 17.76
CA ARG A 168 -11.49 -18.14 19.16
C ARG A 168 -11.45 -16.61 19.33
N ASN A 169 -10.42 -15.95 18.83
CA ASN A 169 -10.22 -14.50 18.95
C ASN A 169 -11.33 -13.72 18.21
N MET A 170 -11.78 -14.23 17.08
CA MET A 170 -12.86 -13.63 16.29
C MET A 170 -14.27 -14.00 16.78
N GLY A 171 -14.42 -14.95 17.70
CA GLY A 171 -15.72 -15.45 18.14
C GLY A 171 -16.54 -16.13 17.05
N ILE A 172 -15.90 -16.73 16.03
CA ILE A 172 -16.57 -17.38 14.89
C ILE A 172 -16.13 -18.84 14.76
N PRO A 173 -16.97 -19.70 14.13
CA PRO A 173 -16.63 -21.11 13.93
C PRO A 173 -15.34 -21.29 13.09
N TYR A 174 -14.53 -22.30 13.43
CA TYR A 174 -13.33 -22.68 12.69
C TYR A 174 -13.57 -22.82 11.17
N ARG A 175 -14.69 -23.41 10.77
CA ARG A 175 -15.08 -23.56 9.35
C ARG A 175 -15.18 -22.19 8.64
N SER A 176 -15.67 -21.17 9.34
CA SER A 176 -15.79 -19.81 8.79
C SER A 176 -14.42 -19.20 8.56
N VAL A 177 -13.49 -19.31 9.52
CA VAL A 177 -12.10 -18.83 9.37
C VAL A 177 -11.41 -19.53 8.21
N SER A 178 -11.56 -20.85 8.10
CA SER A 178 -11.00 -21.63 6.99
C SER A 178 -11.57 -21.17 5.64
N ARG A 179 -12.87 -20.91 5.56
CA ARG A 179 -13.52 -20.37 4.35
C ARG A 179 -12.98 -19.00 3.97
N TYR A 180 -12.87 -18.07 4.93
CA TYR A 180 -12.30 -16.74 4.69
C TYR A 180 -10.86 -16.83 4.20
N LYS A 181 -10.01 -17.66 4.82
CA LYS A 181 -8.64 -17.92 4.36
C LYS A 181 -8.61 -18.35 2.90
N HIS A 182 -9.40 -19.36 2.53
CA HIS A 182 -9.43 -19.86 1.15
C HIS A 182 -9.96 -18.82 0.16
N THR A 183 -10.97 -18.05 0.55
CA THR A 183 -11.51 -16.98 -0.29
C THR A 183 -10.48 -15.87 -0.51
N ALA A 184 -9.78 -15.45 0.55
CA ALA A 184 -8.72 -14.46 0.47
C ALA A 184 -7.58 -14.89 -0.48
N LEU A 185 -7.07 -16.10 -0.30
CA LEU A 185 -6.03 -16.64 -1.18
C LEU A 185 -6.49 -16.68 -2.64
N ARG A 186 -7.70 -17.14 -2.89
CA ARG A 186 -8.27 -17.20 -4.25
C ARG A 186 -8.43 -15.81 -4.87
N ARG A 187 -8.82 -14.77 -4.08
CA ARG A 187 -8.88 -13.37 -4.56
C ARG A 187 -7.51 -12.90 -5.08
N ALA A 188 -6.44 -13.25 -4.38
CA ALA A 188 -5.08 -12.94 -4.79
C ALA A 188 -4.52 -13.89 -5.88
N GLY A 189 -5.28 -14.91 -6.28
CA GLY A 189 -4.81 -15.94 -7.22
C GLY A 189 -3.72 -16.83 -6.63
N LEU A 190 -3.76 -17.05 -5.31
CA LEU A 190 -2.79 -17.86 -4.57
C LEU A 190 -3.40 -19.20 -4.15
N LYS A 191 -2.57 -20.25 -4.10
CA LYS A 191 -2.97 -21.59 -3.66
C LYS A 191 -2.76 -21.79 -2.15
N SER A 192 -1.75 -21.16 -1.58
CA SER A 192 -1.42 -21.26 -0.15
C SER A 192 -0.76 -19.99 0.36
N ILE A 193 -0.80 -19.79 1.69
CA ILE A 193 -0.13 -18.66 2.34
C ILE A 193 1.40 -18.77 2.26
N ASN A 194 1.91 -20.00 2.19
CA ASN A 194 3.36 -20.24 2.07
C ASN A 194 3.96 -19.60 0.81
N GLN A 195 3.17 -19.44 -0.26
CA GLN A 195 3.64 -18.73 -1.46
C GLN A 195 4.00 -17.26 -1.19
N ILE A 196 3.42 -16.67 -0.14
CA ILE A 196 3.73 -15.29 0.27
C ILE A 196 4.98 -15.29 1.18
N LEU A 197 5.14 -16.34 2.01
CA LEU A 197 6.25 -16.45 2.98
C LEU A 197 7.55 -16.92 2.34
N SER A 198 7.49 -17.66 1.25
CA SER A 198 8.65 -18.20 0.53
C SER A 198 9.16 -17.28 -0.59
N ALA A 199 8.67 -16.07 -0.62
CA ALA A 199 9.04 -15.04 -1.60
C ALA A 199 10.35 -14.32 -1.22
#